data_878ff64677e7b7c2895a2c6887ec40f3
#
_entry.id   878ff64677e7b7c2895a2c6887ec40f3
#
_cell.length_a   1.000
_cell.length_b   1.000
_cell.length_c   1.000
_cell.angle_alpha   90.00
_cell.angle_beta   90.00
_cell.angle_gamma   90.00
#
_symmetry.space_group_name_H-M   'P 1'
#
loop_
_entity.id
_entity.type
_entity.pdbx_description
1 polymer ?
#
loop_
_entity_poly.entity_id
_entity_poly.type
_entity_poly.pdbx_seq_one_letter_code
_entity_poly.pdbx_strand_id
1 'polypeptide(L)'
;MKYKLKLHKVLKILSEKHMLADLNNGEIIGISNEFLCEKVNIDKYKFREIVSVLYECGEIEDYNCNDIKGIYATEKGISSFAQNKYIYSFLGDIVNFLKGIVQILIPILSLIITLVVVSKNNNQNENFKNRIELLEKQLNIIKK
;
A
#
# COMPACT_ATOMS: atom_id res chain seq x y z
N MET A 1 -2.30 1.17 -6.06
CA MET A 1 -2.04 -0.01 -5.20
C MET A 1 -2.34 -1.35 -5.90
N LYS A 2 -3.56 -1.64 -6.39
CA LYS A 2 -3.90 -2.93 -7.08
C LYS A 2 -3.08 -3.21 -8.36
N TYR A 3 -2.46 -2.19 -8.95
CA TYR A 3 -1.67 -2.29 -10.18
C TYR A 3 -0.44 -3.20 -10.02
N LYS A 4 0.34 -3.04 -8.95
CA LYS A 4 1.55 -3.86 -8.68
C LYS A 4 1.24 -5.35 -8.52
N LEU A 5 0.09 -5.67 -7.93
CA LEU A 5 -0.37 -7.06 -7.83
C LEU A 5 -0.73 -7.65 -9.21
N LYS A 6 -1.21 -6.82 -10.14
CA LYS A 6 -1.49 -7.25 -11.51
C LYS A 6 -0.20 -7.50 -12.30
N LEU A 7 0.82 -6.63 -12.13
CA LEU A 7 2.18 -6.86 -12.66
C LEU A 7 2.72 -8.22 -12.20
N HIS A 8 2.66 -8.49 -10.89
CA HIS A 8 3.09 -9.76 -10.34
C HIS A 8 2.32 -10.95 -10.92
N LYS A 9 1.00 -10.82 -11.09
CA LYS A 9 0.15 -11.89 -11.63
C LYS A 9 0.47 -12.19 -13.10
N VAL A 10 0.68 -11.17 -13.93
CA VAL A 10 1.11 -11.35 -15.33
C VAL A 10 2.45 -12.06 -15.37
N LEU A 11 3.42 -11.53 -14.62
CA LEU A 11 4.77 -12.08 -14.59
C LEU A 11 4.81 -13.52 -14.04
N LYS A 12 3.95 -13.84 -13.05
CA LYS A 12 3.77 -15.20 -12.55
C LYS A 12 3.37 -16.17 -13.66
N ILE A 13 2.32 -15.84 -14.42
CA ILE A 13 1.81 -16.70 -15.49
C ILE A 13 2.88 -16.94 -16.55
N LEU A 14 3.59 -15.89 -16.94
CA LEU A 14 4.66 -15.97 -17.95
C LEU A 14 5.85 -16.77 -17.44
N SER A 15 6.29 -16.55 -16.20
CA SER A 15 7.44 -17.26 -15.60
C SER A 15 7.14 -18.73 -15.37
N GLU A 16 5.95 -19.07 -14.87
CA GLU A 16 5.54 -20.47 -14.70
C GLU A 16 5.51 -21.22 -16.05
N LYS A 17 5.04 -20.57 -17.10
CA LYS A 17 5.03 -21.17 -18.45
C LYS A 17 6.42 -21.36 -19.01
N HIS A 18 7.32 -20.40 -18.80
CA HIS A 18 8.73 -20.49 -19.22
C HIS A 18 9.42 -21.64 -18.50
N MET A 19 9.34 -21.71 -17.16
CA MET A 19 9.94 -22.79 -16.38
C MET A 19 9.42 -24.19 -16.76
N LEU A 20 8.12 -24.32 -17.09
CA LEU A 20 7.57 -25.58 -17.57
C LEU A 20 8.10 -25.97 -18.96
N ALA A 21 8.35 -25.03 -19.85
CA ALA A 21 8.96 -25.28 -21.14
C ALA A 21 10.40 -25.79 -20.97
N ASP A 22 11.19 -25.15 -20.12
CA ASP A 22 12.58 -25.56 -19.81
C ASP A 22 12.64 -26.99 -19.26
N LEU A 23 11.76 -27.33 -18.31
CA LEU A 23 11.71 -28.67 -17.71
C LEU A 23 11.38 -29.77 -18.71
N ASN A 24 10.62 -29.47 -19.75
CA ASN A 24 10.20 -30.43 -20.75
C ASN A 24 11.10 -30.43 -22.02
N ASN A 25 12.27 -29.77 -21.97
CA ASN A 25 13.13 -29.55 -23.16
C ASN A 25 12.35 -28.98 -24.34
N GLY A 26 11.32 -28.23 -24.06
CA GLY A 26 10.44 -27.63 -25.06
C GLY A 26 10.88 -26.23 -25.43
N GLU A 27 10.44 -25.81 -26.61
CA GLU A 27 10.62 -24.42 -27.03
C GLU A 27 9.81 -23.48 -26.14
N ILE A 28 10.36 -22.31 -25.83
CA ILE A 28 9.65 -21.23 -25.15
C ILE A 28 8.44 -20.87 -26.02
N ILE A 29 7.25 -20.96 -25.46
CA ILE A 29 6.01 -20.61 -26.16
C ILE A 29 5.51 -19.29 -25.59
N GLY A 30 5.41 -18.27 -26.44
CA GLY A 30 4.78 -17.00 -26.09
C GLY A 30 3.31 -17.18 -25.73
N ILE A 31 2.83 -16.40 -24.78
CA ILE A 31 1.42 -16.38 -24.37
C ILE A 31 0.74 -15.19 -25.03
N SER A 32 -0.44 -15.40 -25.63
CA SER A 32 -1.19 -14.34 -26.29
C SER A 32 -1.68 -13.30 -25.28
N ASN A 33 -1.75 -12.07 -25.74
CA ASN A 33 -2.23 -10.94 -24.94
C ASN A 33 -3.69 -11.12 -24.49
N GLU A 34 -4.51 -11.72 -25.35
CA GLU A 34 -5.92 -12.00 -25.06
C GLU A 34 -6.08 -12.96 -23.89
N PHE A 35 -5.30 -14.05 -23.90
CA PHE A 35 -5.29 -15.03 -22.82
C PHE A 35 -4.86 -14.40 -21.48
N LEU A 36 -3.83 -13.56 -21.50
CA LEU A 36 -3.37 -12.87 -20.30
C LEU A 36 -4.39 -11.87 -19.77
N CYS A 37 -5.04 -11.10 -20.65
CA CYS A 37 -6.13 -10.19 -20.26
C CYS A 37 -7.26 -10.95 -19.51
N GLU A 38 -7.67 -12.09 -20.04
CA GLU A 38 -8.70 -12.92 -19.45
C GLU A 38 -8.26 -13.48 -18.09
N LYS A 39 -7.10 -14.12 -18.02
CA LYS A 39 -6.58 -14.73 -16.79
C LYS A 39 -6.32 -13.74 -15.66
N VAL A 40 -5.92 -12.52 -15.98
CA VAL A 40 -5.66 -11.47 -14.99
C VAL A 40 -6.92 -10.65 -14.70
N ASN A 41 -7.98 -10.84 -15.49
CA ASN A 41 -9.23 -10.09 -15.44
C ASN A 41 -8.99 -8.58 -15.52
N ILE A 42 -8.48 -8.14 -16.67
CA ILE A 42 -8.20 -6.74 -16.99
C ILE A 42 -8.58 -6.43 -18.44
N ASP A 43 -8.99 -5.18 -18.66
CA ASP A 43 -9.26 -4.69 -19.99
C ASP A 43 -7.96 -4.46 -20.80
N LYS A 44 -8.09 -4.41 -22.13
CA LYS A 44 -6.98 -4.24 -23.07
C LYS A 44 -6.13 -2.98 -22.81
N TYR A 45 -6.75 -1.88 -22.37
CA TYR A 45 -6.02 -0.63 -22.13
C TYR A 45 -5.11 -0.75 -20.91
N LYS A 46 -5.66 -1.24 -19.78
CA LYS A 46 -4.88 -1.47 -18.57
C LYS A 46 -3.83 -2.55 -18.74
N PHE A 47 -4.12 -3.56 -19.57
CA PHE A 47 -3.12 -4.58 -19.91
C PHE A 47 -1.92 -3.96 -20.63
N ARG A 48 -2.16 -3.06 -21.60
CA ARG A 48 -1.08 -2.36 -22.31
C ARG A 48 -0.19 -1.57 -21.36
N GLU A 49 -0.76 -0.89 -20.37
CA GLU A 49 0.01 -0.17 -19.33
C GLU A 49 0.90 -1.13 -18.51
N ILE A 50 0.34 -2.27 -18.11
CA ILE A 50 1.07 -3.28 -17.35
C ILE A 50 2.24 -3.84 -18.17
N VAL A 51 1.97 -4.21 -19.38
CA VAL A 51 2.95 -4.79 -20.29
C VAL A 51 4.05 -3.79 -20.62
N SER A 52 3.75 -2.50 -20.84
CA SER A 52 4.77 -1.48 -21.10
C SER A 52 5.77 -1.36 -19.95
N VAL A 53 5.31 -1.42 -18.69
CA VAL A 53 6.22 -1.37 -17.52
C VAL A 53 7.11 -2.61 -17.46
N LEU A 54 6.58 -3.79 -17.77
CA LEU A 54 7.37 -5.02 -17.77
C LEU A 54 8.42 -5.01 -18.91
N TYR A 55 8.06 -4.45 -20.08
CA TYR A 55 9.02 -4.24 -21.20
C TYR A 55 10.11 -3.24 -20.82
N GLU A 56 9.78 -2.09 -20.27
CA GLU A 56 10.75 -1.09 -19.81
C GLU A 56 11.72 -1.68 -18.77
N CYS A 57 11.21 -2.55 -17.91
CA CYS A 57 12.04 -3.27 -16.96
C CYS A 57 12.87 -4.38 -17.60
N GLY A 58 12.64 -4.75 -18.86
CA GLY A 58 13.27 -5.88 -19.54
C GLY A 58 12.90 -7.24 -18.92
N GLU A 59 11.71 -7.33 -18.34
CA GLU A 59 11.20 -8.53 -17.66
C GLU A 59 10.39 -9.44 -18.60
N ILE A 60 9.95 -8.90 -19.73
CA ILE A 60 9.25 -9.62 -20.79
C ILE A 60 9.76 -9.20 -22.17
N GLU A 61 9.60 -10.07 -23.14
CA GLU A 61 9.90 -9.83 -24.55
C GLU A 61 8.81 -10.39 -25.45
N ASP A 62 8.76 -9.89 -26.69
CA ASP A 62 7.88 -10.40 -27.73
C ASP A 62 8.33 -11.76 -28.23
N TYR A 63 7.39 -12.67 -28.35
CA TYR A 63 7.54 -13.94 -29.01
C TYR A 63 6.87 -13.90 -30.40
N ASN A 64 7.64 -14.21 -31.42
CA ASN A 64 7.12 -14.28 -32.77
C ASN A 64 7.79 -15.46 -33.51
N CYS A 65 7.13 -16.60 -33.49
CA CYS A 65 7.62 -17.81 -34.18
C CYS A 65 6.44 -18.55 -34.82
N ASN A 66 6.58 -18.97 -36.06
CA ASN A 66 5.60 -19.78 -36.80
C ASN A 66 4.15 -19.23 -36.71
N ASP A 67 3.95 -17.93 -36.99
CA ASP A 67 2.66 -17.22 -36.91
C ASP A 67 2.04 -17.11 -35.50
N ILE A 68 2.69 -17.64 -34.48
CA ILE A 68 2.29 -17.49 -33.09
C ILE A 68 2.89 -16.21 -32.53
N LYS A 69 2.04 -15.23 -32.19
CA LYS A 69 2.42 -13.97 -31.56
C LYS A 69 2.04 -13.98 -30.09
N GLY A 70 2.97 -13.60 -29.26
CA GLY A 70 2.74 -13.51 -27.82
C GLY A 70 3.87 -12.81 -27.10
N ILE A 71 3.88 -12.91 -25.81
CA ILE A 71 4.95 -12.42 -24.94
C ILE A 71 5.45 -13.55 -24.03
N TYR A 72 6.70 -13.49 -23.62
CA TYR A 72 7.27 -14.43 -22.66
C TYR A 72 8.08 -13.70 -21.59
N ALA A 73 8.33 -14.36 -20.46
CA ALA A 73 9.19 -13.82 -19.42
C ALA A 73 10.66 -14.06 -19.76
N THR A 74 11.47 -13.01 -19.62
CA THR A 74 12.94 -13.14 -19.69
C THR A 74 13.48 -13.75 -18.39
N GLU A 75 14.76 -14.12 -18.34
CA GLU A 75 15.43 -14.55 -17.10
C GLU A 75 15.30 -13.50 -16.00
N LYS A 76 15.38 -12.22 -16.36
CA LYS A 76 15.16 -11.11 -15.43
C LYS A 76 13.73 -11.08 -14.90
N GLY A 77 12.75 -11.36 -15.74
CA GLY A 77 11.35 -11.50 -15.35
C GLY A 77 11.13 -12.65 -14.38
N ILE A 78 11.70 -13.81 -14.66
CA ILE A 78 11.64 -14.99 -13.79
C ILE A 78 12.28 -14.67 -12.43
N SER A 79 13.45 -14.03 -12.43
CA SER A 79 14.13 -13.60 -11.21
C SER A 79 13.29 -12.59 -10.40
N SER A 80 12.69 -11.59 -11.06
CA SER A 80 11.81 -10.61 -10.42
C SER A 80 10.55 -11.25 -9.83
N PHE A 81 9.99 -12.26 -10.49
CA PHE A 81 8.89 -13.05 -9.96
C PHE A 81 9.33 -13.87 -8.74
N ALA A 82 10.42 -14.63 -8.82
CA ALA A 82 10.96 -15.44 -7.74
C ALA A 82 11.28 -14.61 -6.48
N GLN A 83 11.78 -13.40 -6.66
CA GLN A 83 12.06 -12.44 -5.58
C GLN A 83 10.82 -11.72 -5.07
N ASN A 84 9.63 -11.98 -5.60
CA ASN A 84 8.39 -11.29 -5.24
C ASN A 84 8.49 -9.74 -5.33
N LYS A 85 9.28 -9.21 -6.27
CA LYS A 85 9.58 -7.78 -6.43
C LYS A 85 8.35 -6.88 -6.32
N TYR A 86 7.30 -7.19 -7.05
CA TYR A 86 6.07 -6.38 -7.08
C TYR A 86 5.20 -6.55 -5.83
N ILE A 87 5.26 -7.70 -5.16
CA ILE A 87 4.58 -7.90 -3.87
C ILE A 87 5.25 -7.06 -2.80
N TYR A 88 6.56 -7.11 -2.67
CA TYR A 88 7.29 -6.27 -1.70
C TYR A 88 7.12 -4.78 -1.97
N SER A 89 7.14 -4.38 -3.26
CA SER A 89 6.86 -3.00 -3.62
C SER A 89 5.43 -2.56 -3.24
N PHE A 90 4.44 -3.43 -3.39
CA PHE A 90 3.07 -3.18 -2.95
C PHE A 90 2.95 -3.07 -1.43
N LEU A 91 3.60 -3.97 -0.68
CA LEU A 91 3.63 -3.92 0.78
C LEU A 91 4.30 -2.64 1.28
N GLY A 92 5.38 -2.22 0.63
CA GLY A 92 6.04 -0.94 0.92
C GLY A 92 5.10 0.26 0.78
N ASP A 93 4.26 0.30 -0.27
CA ASP A 93 3.25 1.35 -0.43
C ASP A 93 2.22 1.35 0.72
N ILE A 94 1.77 0.17 1.16
CA ILE A 94 0.84 0.04 2.30
C ILE A 94 1.49 0.57 3.58
N VAL A 95 2.72 0.16 3.87
CA VAL A 95 3.44 0.61 5.06
C VAL A 95 3.63 2.11 5.05
N ASN A 96 4.00 2.71 3.91
CA ASN A 96 4.15 4.15 3.78
C ASN A 96 2.82 4.90 3.96
N PHE A 97 1.74 4.35 3.43
CA PHE A 97 0.40 4.90 3.63
C PHE A 97 -0.02 4.87 5.11
N LEU A 98 0.22 3.75 5.81
CA LEU A 98 -0.07 3.63 7.25
C LEU A 98 0.78 4.59 8.09
N LYS A 99 2.07 4.73 7.77
CA LYS A 99 2.93 5.73 8.42
C LYS A 99 2.38 7.13 8.27
N GLY A 100 1.91 7.50 7.08
CA GLY A 100 1.28 8.80 6.84
C GLY A 100 0.04 9.03 7.69
N ILE A 101 -0.82 8.03 7.83
CA ILE A 101 -2.01 8.10 8.71
C ILE A 101 -1.61 8.32 10.17
N VAL A 102 -0.65 7.53 10.67
CA VAL A 102 -0.18 7.62 12.07
C VAL A 102 0.43 9.00 12.36
N GLN A 103 1.19 9.56 11.44
CA GLN A 103 1.77 10.90 11.58
C GLN A 103 0.73 12.01 11.72
N ILE A 104 -0.46 11.82 11.15
CA ILE A 104 -1.56 12.79 11.26
C ILE A 104 -2.40 12.52 12.53
N LEU A 105 -2.65 11.26 12.85
CA LEU A 105 -3.51 10.90 13.99
C LEU A 105 -2.88 11.25 15.34
N ILE A 106 -1.57 11.05 15.51
CA ILE A 106 -0.89 11.32 16.78
C ILE A 106 -1.02 12.78 17.22
N PRO A 107 -0.73 13.80 16.36
CA PRO A 107 -0.92 15.20 16.72
C PRO A 107 -2.38 15.55 17.05
N ILE A 108 -3.35 15.00 16.31
CA ILE A 108 -4.77 15.24 16.54
C ILE A 108 -5.18 14.69 17.91
N LEU A 109 -4.80 13.47 18.25
CA LEU A 109 -5.07 12.87 19.55
C LEU A 109 -4.42 13.66 20.69
N SER A 110 -3.17 14.09 20.51
CA SER A 110 -2.46 14.94 21.47
C SER A 110 -3.20 16.25 21.71
N LEU A 111 -3.69 16.90 20.65
CA LEU A 111 -4.49 18.13 20.77
C LEU A 111 -5.78 17.91 21.57
N ILE A 112 -6.50 16.83 21.27
CA ILE A 112 -7.75 16.48 21.98
C ILE A 112 -7.46 16.27 23.48
N ILE A 113 -6.43 15.48 23.81
CA ILE A 113 -6.04 15.23 25.20
C ILE A 113 -5.69 16.54 25.91
N THR A 114 -4.91 17.40 25.26
CA THR A 114 -4.55 18.71 25.82
C THR A 114 -5.77 19.56 26.10
N LEU A 115 -6.73 19.64 25.19
CA LEU A 115 -7.98 20.38 25.37
C LEU A 115 -8.81 19.86 26.55
N VAL A 116 -8.90 18.54 26.67
CA VAL A 116 -9.61 17.89 27.79
C VAL A 116 -8.93 18.21 29.14
N VAL A 117 -7.62 18.13 29.20
CA VAL A 117 -6.84 18.42 30.42
C VAL A 117 -6.97 19.89 30.82
N VAL A 118 -6.85 20.82 29.87
CA VAL A 118 -6.99 22.25 30.09
C VAL A 118 -8.43 22.59 30.60
N SER A 119 -9.45 22.02 29.95
CA SER A 119 -10.84 22.21 30.36
C SER A 119 -11.08 21.72 31.80
N LYS A 120 -10.55 20.56 32.17
CA LYS A 120 -10.67 20.01 33.52
C LYS A 120 -9.92 20.87 34.53
N ASN A 121 -8.74 21.37 34.23
CA ASN A 121 -8.00 22.28 35.11
C ASN A 121 -8.73 23.61 35.34
N ASN A 122 -9.30 24.19 34.31
CA ASN A 122 -10.09 25.43 34.43
C ASN A 122 -11.28 25.25 35.40
N ASN A 123 -12.03 24.15 35.25
CA ASN A 123 -13.15 23.85 36.16
C ASN A 123 -12.69 23.65 37.61
N GLN A 124 -11.52 23.04 37.83
CA GLN A 124 -10.93 22.92 39.17
C GLN A 124 -10.53 24.27 39.75
N ASN A 125 -9.91 25.13 38.96
CA ASN A 125 -9.52 26.47 39.39
C ASN A 125 -10.74 27.35 39.78
N GLU A 126 -11.82 27.29 39.03
CA GLU A 126 -13.09 27.97 39.41
C GLU A 126 -13.63 27.44 40.72
N ASN A 127 -13.65 26.15 40.95
CA ASN A 127 -14.06 25.54 42.20
C ASN A 127 -13.19 25.99 43.38
N PHE A 128 -11.87 26.06 43.22
CA PHE A 128 -10.96 26.58 44.24
C PHE A 128 -11.24 28.05 44.55
N LYS A 129 -11.43 28.88 43.52
CA LYS A 129 -11.74 30.30 43.67
C LYS A 129 -13.04 30.51 44.46
N ASN A 130 -14.09 29.78 44.13
CA ASN A 130 -15.37 29.84 44.84
C ASN A 130 -15.27 29.41 46.33
N ARG A 131 -14.41 28.42 46.61
CA ARG A 131 -14.13 27.98 47.99
C ARG A 131 -13.36 29.04 48.79
N ILE A 132 -12.40 29.70 48.18
CA ILE A 132 -11.63 30.79 48.82
C ILE A 132 -12.55 31.96 49.15
N GLU A 133 -13.41 32.39 48.23
CA GLU A 133 -14.40 33.46 48.46
C GLU A 133 -15.37 33.12 49.61
N LEU A 134 -15.82 31.88 49.71
CA LEU A 134 -16.64 31.40 50.81
C LEU A 134 -15.93 31.45 52.16
N LEU A 135 -14.71 31.05 52.24
CA LEU A 135 -13.90 31.10 53.45
C LEU A 135 -13.60 32.54 53.90
N GLU A 136 -13.31 33.42 52.97
CA GLU A 136 -13.11 34.84 53.24
C GLU A 136 -14.39 35.50 53.82
N LYS A 137 -15.56 35.19 53.28
CA LYS A 137 -16.86 35.65 53.84
C LYS A 137 -17.09 35.16 55.28
N GLN A 138 -16.76 33.88 55.53
CA GLN A 138 -16.91 33.31 56.92
C GLN A 138 -15.95 33.98 57.89
N LEU A 139 -14.72 34.25 57.50
CA LEU A 139 -13.72 34.91 58.32
C LEU A 139 -14.11 36.35 58.67
N ASN A 140 -14.71 37.05 57.72
CA ASN A 140 -15.21 38.43 57.94
C ASN A 140 -16.42 38.47 58.87
N ILE A 141 -17.24 37.43 58.99
CA ILE A 141 -18.36 37.33 59.93
C ILE A 141 -17.82 37.07 61.34
N ILE A 142 -16.77 36.29 61.55
CA ILE A 142 -16.19 35.97 62.86
C ILE A 142 -15.38 37.14 63.42
N LYS A 143 -14.88 38.04 62.58
CA LYS A 143 -14.15 39.26 63.02
C LYS A 143 -15.04 40.44 63.48
N LYS A 144 -16.31 40.31 63.29
CA LYS A 144 -17.29 41.30 63.78
C LYS A 144 -17.90 40.88 65.16
#